data_3b1d489e48f523bbacdb68047c6ca570
#
_entry.id   3b1d489e48f523bbacdb68047c6ca570
#
_cell.length_a   1.000
_cell.length_b   1.000
_cell.length_c   1.000
_cell.angle_alpha   90.00
_cell.angle_beta   90.00
_cell.angle_gamma   90.00
#
_symmetry.space_group_name_H-M   'P 1'
#
loop_
_entity.id
_entity.type
_entity.pdbx_description
1 polymer ?
#
loop_
_entity_poly.entity_id
_entity_poly.type
_entity_poly.pdbx_seq_one_letter_code
_entity_poly.pdbx_strand_id
1 'polypeptide(L)'
;MAPEPHLGAAPAGGGGATANAAQSPQSSLQAQEITQGVLSYLKSKPGVREVRFSERAGAGTAELRLWERTHAPCKLPDDLEAFLAISNGMQLTWEMEFRGEVRPLGAMAINSLEDIKPLPLDTWPVDDDGNDDELRAGPTAAQSPGTDRAAPVRAFCLDAACSAGRVALVYGAVAPVGVGSDGRRAGTGRAKRKGSNSPASSSNAGNGADACPQVWFQDLGCQWSFISATFSDYFRLMMMHLGLPHWHYAFTELGLDPVAKQWFRYLTPERLAIIQAERTKKEKAKVKRKKRAAR
;
A
#
# COMPACT_ATOMS: atom_id res chain seq x y z
N MET A 1 -17.06 -45.87 -54.77
CA MET A 1 -18.11 -46.11 -53.76
C MET A 1 -17.46 -45.77 -52.40
N ALA A 2 -17.65 -44.58 -51.93
CA ALA A 2 -17.24 -44.14 -50.61
C ALA A 2 -18.48 -43.78 -49.81
N PRO A 3 -18.58 -44.11 -48.50
CA PRO A 3 -19.60 -43.58 -47.64
C PRO A 3 -19.09 -42.37 -46.86
N GLU A 4 -19.94 -41.39 -46.75
CA GLU A 4 -19.76 -40.17 -45.97
C GLU A 4 -19.79 -40.42 -44.46
N PRO A 5 -19.11 -39.57 -43.64
CA PRO A 5 -19.24 -39.63 -42.19
C PRO A 5 -20.29 -38.63 -41.68
N HIS A 6 -21.00 -39.12 -40.68
CA HIS A 6 -22.03 -38.40 -39.88
C HIS A 6 -21.54 -37.20 -39.14
N LEU A 7 -22.30 -36.09 -39.21
CA LEU A 7 -22.22 -34.94 -38.30
C LEU A 7 -22.63 -35.34 -36.89
N GLY A 8 -21.71 -35.13 -35.93
CA GLY A 8 -21.97 -35.15 -34.51
C GLY A 8 -22.09 -33.75 -33.95
N ALA A 9 -23.21 -33.47 -33.27
CA ALA A 9 -23.55 -32.20 -32.65
C ALA A 9 -22.62 -31.84 -31.47
N ALA A 10 -22.19 -30.57 -31.40
CA ALA A 10 -21.48 -30.02 -30.28
C ALA A 10 -22.43 -29.63 -29.13
N PRO A 11 -22.08 -29.83 -27.85
CA PRO A 11 -22.79 -29.25 -26.73
C PRO A 11 -22.29 -27.81 -26.47
N ALA A 12 -23.24 -26.88 -26.39
CA ALA A 12 -23.06 -25.53 -25.93
C ALA A 12 -22.77 -25.55 -24.41
N GLY A 13 -21.54 -25.23 -24.03
CA GLY A 13 -21.12 -24.97 -22.65
C GLY A 13 -20.85 -23.49 -22.46
N GLY A 14 -21.81 -22.79 -21.83
CA GLY A 14 -21.62 -21.40 -21.40
C GLY A 14 -20.59 -21.30 -20.31
N GLY A 15 -19.45 -20.69 -20.61
CA GLY A 15 -18.46 -20.31 -19.65
C GLY A 15 -18.60 -18.81 -19.34
N GLY A 16 -19.16 -18.48 -18.17
CA GLY A 16 -19.08 -17.13 -17.62
C GLY A 16 -17.64 -16.85 -17.22
N ALA A 17 -16.89 -16.16 -18.08
CA ALA A 17 -15.56 -15.66 -17.73
C ALA A 17 -15.73 -14.42 -16.86
N THR A 18 -15.24 -14.52 -15.65
CA THR A 18 -15.24 -13.48 -14.62
C THR A 18 -14.41 -12.29 -15.05
N ALA A 19 -14.98 -11.09 -14.93
CA ALA A 19 -14.40 -9.80 -15.34
C ALA A 19 -13.21 -9.30 -14.50
N ASN A 20 -12.65 -10.12 -13.61
CA ASN A 20 -11.54 -9.73 -12.73
C ASN A 20 -10.12 -9.94 -13.29
N ALA A 21 -9.98 -10.58 -14.45
CA ALA A 21 -8.66 -10.87 -15.03
C ALA A 21 -8.03 -9.68 -15.80
N ALA A 22 -8.77 -8.58 -16.00
CA ALA A 22 -8.32 -7.47 -16.87
C ALA A 22 -7.58 -6.34 -16.13
N GLN A 23 -7.53 -6.34 -14.81
CA GLN A 23 -6.90 -5.25 -14.03
C GLN A 23 -5.42 -5.49 -13.72
N SER A 24 -4.95 -6.72 -13.68
CA SER A 24 -3.57 -7.08 -13.34
C SER A 24 -2.49 -6.58 -14.32
N PRO A 25 -2.65 -6.66 -15.66
CA PRO A 25 -1.59 -6.19 -16.57
C PRO A 25 -1.46 -4.67 -16.62
N GLN A 26 -2.49 -3.91 -16.30
CA GLN A 26 -2.45 -2.45 -16.31
C GLN A 26 -1.65 -1.88 -15.12
N SER A 27 -1.75 -2.46 -13.94
CA SER A 27 -1.03 -2.00 -12.76
C SER A 27 0.49 -2.21 -12.86
N SER A 28 0.92 -3.28 -13.49
CA SER A 28 2.34 -3.60 -13.69
C SER A 28 3.01 -2.74 -14.76
N LEU A 29 2.36 -2.50 -15.89
CA LEU A 29 2.81 -1.54 -16.90
C LEU A 29 2.94 -0.14 -16.31
N GLN A 30 1.99 0.26 -15.48
CA GLN A 30 2.00 1.54 -14.79
C GLN A 30 3.17 1.65 -13.79
N ALA A 31 3.54 0.58 -13.09
CA ALA A 31 4.70 0.57 -12.22
C ALA A 31 6.01 0.79 -12.99
N GLN A 32 6.17 0.16 -14.15
CA GLN A 32 7.33 0.35 -15.02
C GLN A 32 7.40 1.78 -15.56
N GLU A 33 6.30 2.36 -16.04
CA GLU A 33 6.25 3.74 -16.53
C GLU A 33 6.64 4.74 -15.44
N ILE A 34 6.10 4.57 -14.23
CA ILE A 34 6.42 5.42 -13.08
C ILE A 34 7.92 5.31 -12.74
N THR A 35 8.47 4.10 -12.73
CA THR A 35 9.90 3.86 -12.46
C THR A 35 10.77 4.57 -13.49
N GLN A 36 10.48 4.43 -14.78
CA GLN A 36 11.22 5.12 -15.85
C GLN A 36 11.11 6.65 -15.75
N GLY A 37 9.93 7.15 -15.40
CA GLY A 37 9.71 8.57 -15.14
C GLY A 37 10.59 9.09 -14.00
N VAL A 38 10.67 8.36 -12.89
CA VAL A 38 11.51 8.73 -11.74
C VAL A 38 13.00 8.64 -12.07
N LEU A 39 13.44 7.60 -12.79
CA LEU A 39 14.83 7.48 -13.25
C LEU A 39 15.23 8.67 -14.13
N SER A 40 14.38 9.04 -15.08
CA SER A 40 14.60 10.18 -15.96
C SER A 40 14.63 11.50 -15.17
N TYR A 41 13.71 11.65 -14.23
CA TYR A 41 13.66 12.81 -13.35
C TYR A 41 14.94 12.95 -12.51
N LEU A 42 15.37 11.89 -11.84
CA LEU A 42 16.59 11.90 -11.02
C LEU A 42 17.82 12.24 -11.86
N LYS A 43 17.99 11.60 -13.02
CA LYS A 43 19.10 11.88 -13.94
C LYS A 43 19.12 13.32 -14.46
N SER A 44 17.97 14.00 -14.52
CA SER A 44 17.87 15.40 -14.93
C SER A 44 18.21 16.41 -13.84
N LYS A 45 18.27 15.99 -12.57
CA LYS A 45 18.48 16.91 -11.46
C LYS A 45 19.97 17.22 -11.24
N PRO A 46 20.34 18.49 -11.14
CA PRO A 46 21.71 18.86 -10.83
C PRO A 46 22.12 18.35 -9.46
N GLY A 47 23.33 17.82 -9.37
CA GLY A 47 23.87 17.26 -8.14
C GLY A 47 23.47 15.82 -7.84
N VAL A 48 22.47 15.25 -8.52
CA VAL A 48 22.17 13.83 -8.41
C VAL A 48 23.26 13.02 -9.10
N ARG A 49 23.76 12.00 -8.41
CA ARG A 49 24.84 11.10 -8.86
C ARG A 49 24.40 9.66 -8.64
N GLU A 50 25.11 8.73 -9.31
CA GLU A 50 25.04 7.30 -9.06
C GLU A 50 23.63 6.73 -8.93
N VAL A 51 22.75 7.07 -9.89
CA VAL A 51 21.40 6.50 -9.94
C VAL A 51 21.50 5.04 -10.37
N ARG A 52 21.33 4.13 -9.41
CA ARG A 52 21.41 2.68 -9.60
C ARG A 52 20.03 2.07 -9.44
N PHE A 53 19.59 1.39 -10.47
CA PHE A 53 18.35 0.61 -10.45
C PHE A 53 18.69 -0.86 -10.72
N SER A 54 18.16 -1.72 -9.87
CA SER A 54 18.26 -3.17 -10.03
C SER A 54 16.90 -3.81 -9.76
N GLU A 55 16.58 -4.79 -10.57
CA GLU A 55 15.40 -5.65 -10.43
C GLU A 55 15.82 -7.10 -10.68
N ARG A 56 15.06 -8.03 -10.12
CA ARG A 56 15.24 -9.47 -10.36
C ARG A 56 14.25 -9.94 -11.42
N ALA A 57 14.55 -11.06 -12.06
CA ALA A 57 13.58 -11.74 -12.91
C ALA A 57 12.30 -12.05 -12.11
N GLY A 58 11.15 -11.95 -12.78
CA GLY A 58 9.86 -12.16 -12.12
C GLY A 58 9.75 -13.54 -11.48
N ALA A 59 9.00 -13.59 -10.37
CA ALA A 59 8.69 -14.83 -9.67
C ALA A 59 7.76 -15.71 -10.52
N GLY A 60 8.05 -17.01 -10.55
CA GLY A 60 7.20 -17.97 -11.25
C GLY A 60 5.87 -18.21 -10.53
N THR A 61 4.84 -18.57 -11.29
CA THR A 61 3.51 -18.88 -10.71
C THR A 61 3.58 -19.96 -9.62
N ALA A 62 4.49 -20.93 -9.76
CA ALA A 62 4.66 -21.99 -8.76
C ALA A 62 5.22 -21.44 -7.44
N GLU A 63 6.13 -20.46 -7.49
CA GLU A 63 6.72 -19.79 -6.32
C GLU A 63 5.69 -18.94 -5.59
N LEU A 64 4.89 -18.14 -6.34
CA LEU A 64 3.79 -17.33 -5.80
C LEU A 64 2.77 -18.23 -5.08
N ARG A 65 2.35 -19.33 -5.69
CA ARG A 65 1.43 -20.31 -5.07
C ARG A 65 2.04 -21.03 -3.87
N LEU A 66 3.35 -21.28 -3.88
CA LEU A 66 4.05 -21.87 -2.74
C LEU A 66 4.05 -20.92 -1.55
N TRP A 67 4.33 -19.62 -1.78
CA TRP A 67 4.29 -18.60 -0.74
C TRP A 67 2.90 -18.53 -0.09
N GLU A 68 1.82 -18.48 -0.88
CA GLU A 68 0.45 -18.45 -0.39
C GLU A 68 0.08 -19.68 0.44
N ARG A 69 0.49 -20.87 -0.02
CA ARG A 69 0.25 -22.12 0.75
C ARG A 69 1.00 -22.13 2.07
N THR A 70 2.22 -21.63 2.08
CA THR A 70 3.06 -21.58 3.29
C THR A 70 2.51 -20.59 4.32
N HIS A 71 1.90 -19.50 3.87
CA HIS A 71 1.42 -18.44 4.74
C HIS A 71 -0.11 -18.40 4.89
N ALA A 72 -0.80 -19.46 4.50
CA ALA A 72 -2.26 -19.54 4.61
C ALA A 72 -2.77 -19.11 5.99
N PRO A 73 -3.88 -18.39 6.09
CA PRO A 73 -4.82 -18.01 5.04
C PRO A 73 -4.45 -16.72 4.27
N CYS A 74 -3.28 -16.11 4.51
CA CYS A 74 -2.86 -14.90 3.84
C CYS A 74 -2.58 -15.15 2.35
N LYS A 75 -3.11 -14.28 1.49
CA LYS A 75 -2.87 -14.30 0.04
C LYS A 75 -2.20 -13.01 -0.37
N LEU A 76 -1.33 -13.06 -1.38
CA LEU A 76 -0.78 -11.86 -1.97
C LEU A 76 -1.91 -11.03 -2.58
N PRO A 77 -1.94 -9.69 -2.39
CA PRO A 77 -2.87 -8.83 -3.12
C PRO A 77 -2.55 -8.87 -4.61
N ASP A 78 -3.57 -8.81 -5.45
CA ASP A 78 -3.47 -8.99 -6.91
C ASP A 78 -2.44 -8.03 -7.55
N ASP A 79 -2.34 -6.82 -7.04
CA ASP A 79 -1.40 -5.80 -7.54
C ASP A 79 0.06 -6.09 -7.15
N LEU A 80 0.31 -6.66 -5.98
CA LEU A 80 1.63 -7.12 -5.58
C LEU A 80 2.01 -8.42 -6.30
N GLU A 81 1.07 -9.38 -6.46
CA GLU A 81 1.30 -10.59 -7.24
C GLU A 81 1.70 -10.25 -8.68
N ALA A 82 0.96 -9.33 -9.32
CA ALA A 82 1.27 -8.87 -10.68
C ALA A 82 2.63 -8.16 -10.77
N PHE A 83 3.02 -7.39 -9.76
CA PHE A 83 4.34 -6.78 -9.68
C PHE A 83 5.44 -7.83 -9.57
N LEU A 84 5.31 -8.76 -8.61
CA LEU A 84 6.29 -9.82 -8.36
C LEU A 84 6.45 -10.79 -9.55
N ALA A 85 5.40 -11.02 -10.31
CA ALA A 85 5.45 -11.84 -11.53
C ALA A 85 6.31 -11.21 -12.64
N ILE A 86 6.49 -9.88 -12.64
CA ILE A 86 7.33 -9.17 -13.61
C ILE A 86 8.71 -8.90 -13.03
N SER A 87 8.77 -8.43 -11.80
CA SER A 87 9.99 -8.08 -11.09
C SER A 87 9.94 -8.63 -9.67
N ASN A 88 10.70 -9.69 -9.38
CA ASN A 88 10.76 -10.30 -8.06
C ASN A 88 11.57 -9.43 -7.09
N GLY A 89 11.02 -8.29 -6.76
CA GLY A 89 11.65 -7.25 -5.96
C GLY A 89 12.45 -6.25 -6.80
N MET A 90 12.66 -5.08 -6.24
CA MET A 90 13.45 -4.01 -6.87
C MET A 90 14.22 -3.22 -5.84
N GLN A 91 15.28 -2.59 -6.28
CA GLN A 91 16.01 -1.59 -5.51
C GLN A 91 16.42 -0.42 -6.42
N LEU A 92 16.14 0.80 -5.99
CA LEU A 92 16.60 2.02 -6.62
C LEU A 92 17.28 2.88 -5.57
N THR A 93 18.56 3.19 -5.79
CA THR A 93 19.35 4.05 -4.92
C THR A 93 19.98 5.17 -5.74
N TRP A 94 20.23 6.29 -5.10
CA TRP A 94 20.89 7.41 -5.72
C TRP A 94 21.59 8.28 -4.69
N GLU A 95 22.61 9.01 -5.15
CA GLU A 95 23.46 9.84 -4.34
C GLU A 95 23.30 11.32 -4.71
N MET A 96 23.63 12.20 -3.79
CA MET A 96 23.62 13.64 -3.99
C MET A 96 24.98 14.23 -3.71
N GLU A 97 25.47 15.00 -4.66
CA GLU A 97 26.62 15.87 -4.45
C GLU A 97 26.16 17.20 -3.84
N PHE A 98 26.61 17.45 -2.64
CA PHE A 98 26.30 18.70 -1.92
C PHE A 98 27.56 19.25 -1.28
N ARG A 99 27.91 20.50 -1.62
CA ARG A 99 29.13 21.18 -1.15
C ARG A 99 30.44 20.41 -1.44
N GLY A 100 30.50 19.75 -2.59
CA GLY A 100 31.65 18.94 -3.01
C GLY A 100 31.74 17.56 -2.39
N GLU A 101 30.79 17.16 -1.55
CA GLU A 101 30.71 15.81 -1.00
C GLU A 101 29.57 15.02 -1.66
N VAL A 102 29.83 13.79 -2.05
CA VAL A 102 28.83 12.86 -2.57
C VAL A 102 28.36 11.98 -1.42
N ARG A 103 27.06 11.93 -1.18
CA ARG A 103 26.45 11.15 -0.10
C ARG A 103 25.25 10.37 -0.60
N PRO A 104 25.04 9.12 -0.13
CA PRO A 104 23.80 8.40 -0.37
C PRO A 104 22.62 9.21 0.17
N LEU A 105 21.59 9.39 -0.66
CA LEU A 105 20.44 10.19 -0.24
C LEU A 105 19.12 9.45 -0.43
N GLY A 106 18.83 8.89 -1.59
CA GLY A 106 17.58 8.20 -1.83
C GLY A 106 17.71 6.70 -1.90
N ALA A 107 16.75 6.01 -1.29
CA ALA A 107 16.62 4.56 -1.35
C ALA A 107 15.15 4.16 -1.42
N MET A 108 14.85 3.30 -2.37
CA MET A 108 13.54 2.69 -2.59
C MET A 108 13.75 1.21 -2.78
N ALA A 109 13.03 0.38 -2.06
CA ALA A 109 13.14 -1.06 -2.21
C ALA A 109 11.78 -1.74 -2.04
N ILE A 110 11.61 -2.82 -2.79
CA ILE A 110 10.55 -3.80 -2.58
C ILE A 110 11.25 -5.15 -2.46
N ASN A 111 10.94 -5.87 -1.40
CA ASN A 111 11.51 -7.18 -1.14
C ASN A 111 11.15 -8.19 -2.24
N SER A 112 12.05 -9.14 -2.47
CA SER A 112 11.71 -10.33 -3.25
C SER A 112 10.70 -11.20 -2.51
N LEU A 113 10.01 -12.07 -3.23
CA LEU A 113 9.04 -13.00 -2.65
C LEU A 113 9.61 -13.81 -1.47
N GLU A 114 10.87 -14.21 -1.55
CA GLU A 114 11.59 -14.93 -0.51
C GLU A 114 11.85 -14.09 0.75
N ASP A 115 11.94 -12.77 0.58
CA ASP A 115 12.24 -11.80 1.63
C ASP A 115 10.96 -11.17 2.23
N ILE A 116 9.79 -11.42 1.63
CA ILE A 116 8.48 -11.11 2.21
C ILE A 116 8.20 -12.12 3.34
N LYS A 117 8.86 -11.92 4.49
CA LYS A 117 8.83 -12.79 5.66
C LYS A 117 7.90 -12.25 6.73
N PRO A 118 7.30 -13.14 7.54
CA PRO A 118 6.50 -12.73 8.69
C PRO A 118 7.30 -11.84 9.64
N LEU A 119 6.68 -10.79 10.13
CA LEU A 119 7.21 -9.95 11.20
C LEU A 119 6.69 -10.44 12.54
N PRO A 120 7.54 -10.49 13.59
CA PRO A 120 7.09 -10.76 14.95
C PRO A 120 6.15 -9.63 15.39
N LEU A 121 5.04 -10.00 15.98
CA LEU A 121 3.99 -9.06 16.41
C LEU A 121 4.12 -8.63 17.87
N ASP A 122 5.23 -8.91 18.50
CA ASP A 122 5.50 -8.61 19.92
C ASP A 122 5.37 -7.11 20.24
N THR A 123 5.38 -6.27 19.20
CA THR A 123 5.25 -4.81 19.30
C THR A 123 3.93 -4.30 18.72
N TRP A 124 2.99 -5.22 18.43
CA TRP A 124 1.68 -4.81 17.93
C TRP A 124 0.86 -4.25 19.10
N PRO A 125 0.27 -3.06 18.99
CA PRO A 125 -0.62 -2.58 20.03
C PRO A 125 -1.81 -3.53 20.11
N VAL A 126 -1.87 -4.31 21.16
CA VAL A 126 -3.08 -5.01 21.58
C VAL A 126 -3.91 -3.96 22.28
N ASP A 127 -5.11 -3.67 21.77
CA ASP A 127 -6.05 -2.83 22.47
C ASP A 127 -6.45 -3.58 23.76
N ASP A 128 -5.75 -3.29 24.86
CA ASP A 128 -6.13 -3.71 26.18
C ASP A 128 -7.03 -2.61 26.75
N ASP A 129 -8.30 -2.99 26.83
CA ASP A 129 -9.34 -2.37 27.64
C ASP A 129 -9.58 -0.85 27.58
N GLY A 130 -10.59 -0.48 26.80
CA GLY A 130 -11.66 0.43 27.24
C GLY A 130 -11.31 1.82 27.77
N ASN A 131 -10.14 2.40 27.46
CA ASN A 131 -9.84 3.77 27.82
C ASN A 131 -9.49 4.60 26.60
N ASP A 132 -10.29 5.65 26.40
CA ASP A 132 -10.33 6.56 25.25
C ASP A 132 -9.04 7.36 25.00
N ASP A 133 -7.89 6.71 24.83
CA ASP A 133 -6.70 7.37 24.31
C ASP A 133 -6.58 7.07 22.80
N GLU A 134 -7.33 7.81 22.01
CA GLU A 134 -7.38 7.85 20.53
C GLU A 134 -6.00 8.15 19.87
N LEU A 135 -4.91 8.16 20.63
CA LEU A 135 -3.57 8.58 20.24
C LEU A 135 -2.60 7.42 19.90
N ARG A 136 -3.02 6.18 20.11
CA ARG A 136 -2.26 4.98 19.74
C ARG A 136 -2.95 4.18 18.66
N ALA A 137 -3.27 4.81 17.53
CA ALA A 137 -3.86 4.12 16.40
C ALA A 137 -2.85 3.20 15.72
N GLY A 138 -2.66 2.02 16.30
CA GLY A 138 -2.17 0.85 15.59
C GLY A 138 -3.29 0.25 14.72
N PRO A 139 -2.99 -0.68 13.80
CA PRO A 139 -4.02 -1.39 13.07
C PRO A 139 -4.85 -2.24 14.03
N THR A 140 -6.10 -1.85 14.22
CA THR A 140 -7.07 -2.60 15.02
C THR A 140 -7.49 -3.86 14.27
N ALA A 141 -7.59 -4.99 14.96
CA ALA A 141 -8.08 -6.23 14.36
C ALA A 141 -9.56 -6.04 13.94
N ALA A 142 -9.90 -6.50 12.72
CA ALA A 142 -11.27 -6.46 12.24
C ALA A 142 -12.16 -7.37 13.12
N GLN A 143 -13.10 -6.77 13.85
CA GLN A 143 -14.12 -7.51 14.58
C GLN A 143 -15.21 -7.95 13.61
N SER A 144 -15.36 -9.24 13.43
CA SER A 144 -16.51 -9.81 12.72
C SER A 144 -17.74 -9.74 13.64
N PRO A 145 -18.88 -9.22 13.18
CA PRO A 145 -20.09 -9.20 13.98
C PRO A 145 -20.55 -10.64 14.26
N GLY A 146 -20.42 -11.08 15.51
CA GLY A 146 -20.93 -12.37 15.98
C GLY A 146 -19.91 -13.42 16.40
N THR A 147 -18.60 -13.11 16.39
CA THR A 147 -17.56 -13.99 16.97
C THR A 147 -16.73 -13.19 17.97
N ASP A 148 -16.69 -13.65 19.22
CA ASP A 148 -15.93 -13.05 20.34
C ASP A 148 -14.40 -13.09 20.16
N ARG A 149 -13.88 -13.35 18.97
CA ARG A 149 -12.45 -13.46 18.71
C ARG A 149 -12.09 -12.70 17.44
N ALA A 150 -11.47 -11.54 17.60
CA ALA A 150 -10.86 -10.82 16.49
C ALA A 150 -9.87 -11.73 15.73
N ALA A 151 -9.89 -11.68 14.39
CA ALA A 151 -8.91 -12.42 13.60
C ALA A 151 -7.49 -11.92 13.93
N PRO A 152 -6.52 -12.83 14.13
CA PRO A 152 -5.16 -12.43 14.47
C PRO A 152 -4.58 -11.58 13.33
N VAL A 153 -4.07 -10.40 13.66
CA VAL A 153 -3.32 -9.57 12.72
C VAL A 153 -2.04 -10.28 12.33
N ARG A 154 -1.70 -10.25 11.04
CA ARG A 154 -0.44 -10.79 10.51
C ARG A 154 0.25 -9.72 9.68
N ALA A 155 1.54 -9.60 9.82
CA ALA A 155 2.35 -8.62 9.08
C ALA A 155 3.52 -9.32 8.37
N PHE A 156 3.82 -8.86 7.15
CA PHE A 156 4.94 -9.35 6.35
C PHE A 156 5.81 -8.18 5.91
N CYS A 157 7.13 -8.33 6.00
CA CYS A 157 8.06 -7.28 5.63
C CYS A 157 8.02 -7.03 4.12
N LEU A 158 7.65 -5.80 3.72
CA LEU A 158 7.60 -5.40 2.31
C LEU A 158 8.88 -4.70 1.86
N ASP A 159 9.54 -3.96 2.75
CA ASP A 159 10.79 -3.24 2.51
C ASP A 159 11.70 -3.38 3.73
N ALA A 160 12.73 -4.23 3.60
CA ALA A 160 13.74 -4.43 4.64
C ALA A 160 14.87 -3.38 4.59
N ALA A 161 14.99 -2.61 3.50
CA ALA A 161 16.02 -1.59 3.34
C ALA A 161 15.62 -0.23 3.97
N CYS A 162 14.42 -0.13 4.54
CA CYS A 162 13.93 1.07 5.19
C CYS A 162 14.73 1.36 6.48
N SER A 163 15.65 2.32 6.45
CA SER A 163 16.47 2.71 7.61
C SER A 163 15.67 3.44 8.70
N ALA A 164 14.48 3.93 8.36
CA ALA A 164 13.62 4.70 9.26
C ALA A 164 12.69 3.82 10.12
N GLY A 165 12.63 2.53 9.85
CA GLY A 165 11.73 1.59 10.48
C GLY A 165 11.46 0.38 9.60
N ARG A 166 10.22 -0.08 9.54
CA ARG A 166 9.80 -1.24 8.72
C ARG A 166 8.53 -0.91 7.96
N VAL A 167 8.47 -1.29 6.70
CA VAL A 167 7.24 -1.25 5.90
C VAL A 167 6.69 -2.66 5.81
N ALA A 168 5.42 -2.82 6.10
CA ALA A 168 4.78 -4.12 6.17
C ALA A 168 3.46 -4.17 5.42
N LEU A 169 3.20 -5.32 4.84
CA LEU A 169 1.90 -5.74 4.34
C LEU A 169 1.13 -6.38 5.52
N VAL A 170 0.02 -5.78 5.92
CA VAL A 170 -0.71 -6.13 7.15
C VAL A 170 -2.09 -6.67 6.82
N TYR A 171 -2.40 -7.86 7.33
CA TYR A 171 -3.67 -8.57 7.20
C TYR A 171 -4.47 -8.44 8.49
N GLY A 172 -5.80 -8.34 8.37
CA GLY A 172 -6.69 -8.23 9.53
C GLY A 172 -6.74 -6.84 10.17
N ALA A 173 -6.04 -5.86 9.61
CA ALA A 173 -6.10 -4.48 10.07
C ALA A 173 -7.25 -3.69 9.42
N VAL A 174 -7.79 -2.72 10.14
CA VAL A 174 -8.77 -1.77 9.61
C VAL A 174 -8.10 -0.41 9.43
N ALA A 175 -8.18 0.17 8.23
CA ALA A 175 -7.67 1.50 8.00
C ALA A 175 -8.42 2.53 8.87
N PRO A 176 -7.73 3.56 9.39
CA PRO A 176 -8.38 4.64 10.12
C PRO A 176 -9.48 5.29 9.26
N VAL A 177 -10.69 5.41 9.81
CA VAL A 177 -11.80 6.01 9.09
C VAL A 177 -11.48 7.47 8.75
N GLY A 178 -11.34 7.78 7.44
CA GLY A 178 -11.11 9.14 6.95
C GLY A 178 -9.85 9.38 6.13
N VAL A 179 -9.01 8.37 5.92
CA VAL A 179 -7.86 8.46 4.99
C VAL A 179 -8.26 7.83 3.66
N GLY A 180 -8.93 8.61 2.80
CA GLY A 180 -9.12 8.24 1.40
C GLY A 180 -7.80 8.34 0.66
N SER A 181 -7.45 7.35 -0.13
CA SER A 181 -6.25 7.26 -0.96
C SER A 181 -6.16 8.35 -2.05
N ASP A 182 -7.26 9.03 -2.33
CA ASP A 182 -7.32 10.17 -3.26
C ASP A 182 -8.13 11.28 -2.60
N GLY A 183 -7.66 12.47 -2.46
CA GLY A 183 -8.36 13.63 -1.93
C GLY A 183 -9.76 13.94 -2.52
N ARG A 184 -10.45 12.97 -3.08
CA ARG A 184 -11.83 13.03 -3.52
C ARG A 184 -12.76 12.63 -2.40
N ARG A 185 -13.25 13.63 -1.74
CA ARG A 185 -14.34 13.57 -0.80
C ARG A 185 -15.59 12.99 -1.48
N ALA A 186 -16.02 11.79 -1.06
CA ALA A 186 -17.37 11.34 -1.34
C ALA A 186 -18.34 12.35 -0.66
N GLY A 187 -18.87 13.26 -1.46
CA GLY A 187 -19.87 14.23 -1.01
C GLY A 187 -21.16 13.47 -0.69
N THR A 188 -21.57 13.48 0.57
CA THR A 188 -22.90 13.10 0.99
C THR A 188 -23.90 14.16 0.52
N GLY A 189 -24.21 14.16 -0.76
CA GLY A 189 -25.33 14.90 -1.33
C GLY A 189 -26.61 14.10 -1.11
N ARG A 190 -27.37 14.46 -0.11
CA ARG A 190 -28.74 13.99 0.11
C ARG A 190 -29.65 14.52 -1.01
N ALA A 191 -29.74 13.79 -2.11
CA ALA A 191 -30.77 13.99 -3.12
C ALA A 191 -31.82 12.88 -2.99
N LYS A 192 -33.00 13.27 -2.54
CA LYS A 192 -34.21 12.46 -2.50
C LYS A 192 -34.66 12.19 -3.92
N ARG A 193 -34.48 10.97 -4.43
CA ARG A 193 -35.13 10.51 -5.67
C ARG A 193 -35.76 9.15 -5.45
N LYS A 194 -37.04 9.13 -5.79
CA LYS A 194 -38.02 8.06 -5.74
C LYS A 194 -37.73 7.01 -6.81
N GLY A 195 -37.66 5.75 -6.44
CA GLY A 195 -38.10 4.55 -7.18
C GLY A 195 -37.40 4.22 -8.50
N SER A 196 -36.52 3.23 -8.47
CA SER A 196 -36.49 2.16 -9.47
C SER A 196 -35.67 0.99 -8.88
N ASN A 197 -36.23 -0.21 -8.94
CA ASN A 197 -35.62 -1.46 -8.51
C ASN A 197 -34.44 -1.80 -9.44
N SER A 198 -33.25 -1.84 -8.85
CA SER A 198 -32.10 -2.57 -9.41
C SER A 198 -31.47 -3.40 -8.28
N PRO A 199 -31.08 -4.64 -8.52
CA PRO A 199 -30.61 -5.51 -7.44
C PRO A 199 -29.33 -4.96 -6.84
N ALA A 200 -29.35 -4.76 -5.53
CA ALA A 200 -28.19 -4.43 -4.74
C ALA A 200 -27.16 -5.56 -4.91
N SER A 201 -25.99 -5.24 -5.46
CA SER A 201 -24.81 -6.06 -5.32
C SER A 201 -24.47 -6.09 -3.82
N SER A 202 -24.83 -7.18 -3.17
CA SER A 202 -24.44 -7.48 -1.80
C SER A 202 -22.90 -7.56 -1.77
N SER A 203 -22.25 -6.53 -1.23
CA SER A 203 -20.88 -6.66 -0.75
C SER A 203 -20.92 -7.70 0.37
N ASN A 204 -20.53 -8.92 0.03
CA ASN A 204 -20.33 -9.99 0.98
C ASN A 204 -19.28 -9.52 1.99
N ALA A 205 -19.70 -9.19 3.20
CA ALA A 205 -18.80 -9.06 4.34
C ALA A 205 -18.30 -10.48 4.66
N GLY A 206 -17.32 -10.95 3.90
CA GLY A 206 -16.61 -12.20 4.12
C GLY A 206 -15.91 -12.14 5.48
N ASN A 207 -15.85 -13.28 6.14
CA ASN A 207 -15.13 -13.53 7.39
C ASN A 207 -13.79 -12.81 7.41
N GLY A 208 -13.38 -12.22 8.55
CA GLY A 208 -12.19 -11.37 8.72
C GLY A 208 -10.83 -11.92 8.23
N ALA A 209 -10.78 -13.10 7.58
CA ALA A 209 -9.64 -13.65 6.87
C ALA A 209 -9.52 -13.15 5.42
N ASP A 210 -10.59 -12.59 4.84
CA ASP A 210 -10.65 -12.10 3.43
C ASP A 210 -10.46 -10.57 3.31
N ALA A 211 -10.11 -9.87 4.40
CA ALA A 211 -9.81 -8.45 4.33
C ALA A 211 -8.54 -8.24 3.50
N CYS A 212 -8.63 -7.43 2.42
CA CYS A 212 -7.48 -7.06 1.61
C CYS A 212 -6.37 -6.49 2.51
N PRO A 213 -5.12 -6.98 2.38
CA PRO A 213 -4.02 -6.47 3.17
C PRO A 213 -3.74 -5.00 2.85
N GLN A 214 -3.23 -4.29 3.85
CA GLN A 214 -2.91 -2.86 3.77
C GLN A 214 -1.42 -2.64 4.01
N VAL A 215 -0.89 -1.52 3.55
CA VAL A 215 0.51 -1.16 3.78
C VAL A 215 0.63 -0.21 4.97
N TRP A 216 1.44 -0.62 5.93
CA TRP A 216 1.70 0.11 7.17
C TRP A 216 3.20 0.31 7.38
N PHE A 217 3.54 1.36 8.10
CA PHE A 217 4.88 1.68 8.53
C PHE A 217 4.99 1.58 10.05
N GLN A 218 5.97 0.83 10.52
CA GLN A 218 6.38 0.80 11.91
C GLN A 218 7.66 1.63 12.06
N ASP A 219 7.59 2.68 12.86
CA ASP A 219 8.77 3.52 13.11
C ASP A 219 9.75 2.87 14.12
N LEU A 220 10.88 3.53 14.35
CA LEU A 220 11.88 3.06 15.32
C LEU A 220 11.38 3.06 16.76
N GLY A 221 10.32 3.81 17.07
CA GLY A 221 9.61 3.79 18.35
C GLY A 221 8.53 2.71 18.42
N CYS A 222 8.52 1.79 17.46
CA CYS A 222 7.52 0.70 17.35
C CYS A 222 6.07 1.20 17.17
N GLN A 223 5.87 2.45 16.76
CA GLN A 223 4.54 2.98 16.46
C GLN A 223 4.13 2.65 15.03
N TRP A 224 2.92 2.15 14.87
CA TRP A 224 2.36 1.82 13.58
C TRP A 224 1.59 2.99 12.96
N SER A 225 1.80 3.22 11.68
CA SER A 225 1.12 4.27 10.93
C SER A 225 0.64 3.72 9.59
N PHE A 226 -0.62 3.96 9.26
CA PHE A 226 -1.19 3.58 7.97
C PHE A 226 -0.57 4.42 6.84
N ILE A 227 -0.14 3.76 5.76
CA ILE A 227 0.36 4.43 4.55
C ILE A 227 -0.68 4.38 3.43
N SER A 228 -1.09 3.17 3.03
CA SER A 228 -1.98 2.99 1.88
C SER A 228 -2.85 1.74 2.00
N ALA A 229 -3.98 1.76 1.28
CA ALA A 229 -4.90 0.63 1.22
C ALA A 229 -4.45 -0.47 0.24
N THR A 230 -3.59 -0.14 -0.74
CA THR A 230 -3.12 -1.04 -1.78
C THR A 230 -1.61 -0.97 -1.93
N PHE A 231 -1.00 -2.02 -2.49
CA PHE A 231 0.41 -2.00 -2.85
C PHE A 231 0.70 -0.97 -3.95
N SER A 232 -0.16 -0.86 -4.95
CA SER A 232 0.00 0.10 -6.05
C SER A 232 0.06 1.55 -5.55
N ASP A 233 -0.76 1.92 -4.56
CA ASP A 233 -0.72 3.26 -3.98
C ASP A 233 0.55 3.47 -3.16
N TYR A 234 1.00 2.46 -2.39
CA TYR A 234 2.29 2.51 -1.70
C TYR A 234 3.44 2.72 -2.66
N PHE A 235 3.47 1.95 -3.76
CA PHE A 235 4.51 2.04 -4.78
C PHE A 235 4.57 3.46 -5.38
N ARG A 236 3.43 4.03 -5.74
CA ARG A 236 3.34 5.42 -6.22
C ARG A 236 3.85 6.42 -5.18
N LEU A 237 3.44 6.26 -3.92
CA LEU A 237 3.90 7.14 -2.84
C LEU A 237 5.42 7.07 -2.68
N MET A 238 6.01 5.88 -2.65
CA MET A 238 7.45 5.68 -2.58
C MET A 238 8.18 6.40 -3.72
N MET A 239 7.71 6.22 -4.96
CA MET A 239 8.25 6.87 -6.15
C MET A 239 8.10 8.39 -6.12
N MET A 240 6.93 8.91 -5.72
CA MET A 240 6.67 10.36 -5.61
C MET A 240 7.50 11.05 -4.53
N HIS A 241 7.94 10.32 -3.52
CA HIS A 241 8.84 10.81 -2.47
C HIS A 241 10.32 10.58 -2.80
N LEU A 242 10.64 10.02 -3.98
CA LEU A 242 12.00 9.74 -4.47
C LEU A 242 12.85 8.88 -3.51
N GLY A 243 12.22 8.13 -2.61
CA GLY A 243 12.92 7.41 -1.55
C GLY A 243 13.74 8.30 -0.62
N LEU A 244 13.38 9.57 -0.48
CA LEU A 244 14.08 10.53 0.39
C LEU A 244 14.11 10.01 1.85
N PRO A 245 15.17 10.32 2.61
CA PRO A 245 15.27 9.87 3.99
C PRO A 245 14.02 10.23 4.80
N HIS A 246 13.55 9.28 5.57
CA HIS A 246 12.43 9.47 6.51
C HIS A 246 11.09 9.90 5.85
N TRP A 247 10.90 9.69 4.56
CA TRP A 247 9.67 10.10 3.87
C TRP A 247 8.41 9.46 4.48
N HIS A 248 8.52 8.27 5.07
CA HIS A 248 7.43 7.56 5.74
C HIS A 248 6.84 8.35 6.90
N TYR A 249 7.66 9.16 7.58
CA TYR A 249 7.19 10.01 8.67
C TYR A 249 6.18 11.08 8.24
N ALA A 250 6.04 11.34 6.92
CA ALA A 250 4.95 12.18 6.43
C ALA A 250 3.56 11.66 6.82
N PHE A 251 3.44 10.35 7.04
CA PHE A 251 2.19 9.65 7.38
C PHE A 251 2.01 9.44 8.89
N THR A 252 3.04 9.66 9.69
CA THR A 252 3.02 9.49 11.14
C THR A 252 2.57 10.77 11.85
N GLU A 253 2.25 10.65 13.12
CA GLU A 253 1.95 11.80 13.98
C GLU A 253 3.17 12.74 14.16
N LEU A 254 4.38 12.18 14.22
CA LEU A 254 5.63 12.94 14.36
C LEU A 254 5.87 13.86 13.16
N GLY A 255 5.58 13.37 11.94
CA GLY A 255 5.83 14.10 10.70
C GLY A 255 7.32 14.16 10.33
N LEU A 256 7.58 14.76 9.17
CA LEU A 256 8.94 14.90 8.64
C LEU A 256 9.82 15.71 9.59
N ASP A 257 11.05 15.23 9.81
CA ASP A 257 12.08 15.96 10.53
C ASP A 257 12.59 17.18 9.72
N PRO A 258 13.34 18.11 10.36
CA PRO A 258 13.83 19.31 9.69
C PRO A 258 14.76 19.02 8.51
N VAL A 259 15.61 17.97 8.59
CA VAL A 259 16.56 17.61 7.53
C VAL A 259 15.80 17.02 6.33
N ALA A 260 14.89 16.10 6.58
CA ALA A 260 14.01 15.58 5.53
C ALA A 260 13.26 16.72 4.82
N LYS A 261 12.66 17.67 5.57
CA LYS A 261 11.98 18.83 4.99
C LYS A 261 12.89 19.68 4.09
N GLN A 262 14.18 19.82 4.39
CA GLN A 262 15.13 20.54 3.52
C GLN A 262 15.33 19.82 2.21
N TRP A 263 15.52 18.48 2.22
CA TRP A 263 15.64 17.69 1.02
C TRP A 263 14.38 17.71 0.16
N PHE A 264 13.20 17.60 0.79
CA PHE A 264 11.92 17.76 0.08
C PHE A 264 11.79 19.14 -0.58
N ARG A 265 12.17 20.21 0.13
CA ARG A 265 12.13 21.58 -0.41
C ARG A 265 13.02 21.74 -1.63
N TYR A 266 14.17 21.07 -1.64
CA TYR A 266 15.13 21.15 -2.73
C TYR A 266 14.70 20.30 -3.95
N LEU A 267 14.26 19.08 -3.71
CA LEU A 267 14.01 18.10 -4.78
C LEU A 267 12.53 18.01 -5.19
N THR A 268 11.61 18.11 -4.25
CA THR A 268 10.17 17.91 -4.48
C THR A 268 9.34 18.94 -3.69
N PRO A 269 9.49 20.26 -3.96
CA PRO A 269 8.81 21.30 -3.19
C PRO A 269 7.29 21.20 -3.25
N GLU A 270 6.73 20.79 -4.38
CA GLU A 270 5.29 20.59 -4.55
C GLU A 270 4.77 19.49 -3.62
N ARG A 271 5.52 18.38 -3.51
CA ARG A 271 5.15 17.28 -2.62
C ARG A 271 5.18 17.72 -1.16
N LEU A 272 6.19 18.48 -0.75
CA LEU A 272 6.26 19.05 0.59
C LEU A 272 5.05 19.95 0.90
N ALA A 273 4.63 20.77 -0.05
CA ALA A 273 3.45 21.62 0.12
C ALA A 273 2.17 20.79 0.34
N ILE A 274 2.00 19.69 -0.39
CA ILE A 274 0.87 18.76 -0.22
C ILE A 274 0.88 18.14 1.18
N ILE A 275 2.03 17.59 1.62
CA ILE A 275 2.19 17.00 2.95
C ILE A 275 1.83 17.99 4.05
N GLN A 276 2.31 19.23 3.96
CA GLN A 276 2.04 20.28 4.94
C GLN A 276 0.55 20.68 4.95
N ALA A 277 -0.07 20.79 3.78
CA ALA A 277 -1.50 21.11 3.68
C ALA A 277 -2.38 20.01 4.29
N GLU A 278 -2.07 18.74 4.04
CA GLU A 278 -2.79 17.61 4.62
C GLU A 278 -2.64 17.57 6.15
N ARG A 279 -1.43 17.79 6.66
CA ARG A 279 -1.18 17.86 8.10
C ARG A 279 -1.99 18.98 8.77
N THR A 280 -1.97 20.17 8.19
CA THR A 280 -2.77 21.32 8.69
C THR A 280 -4.27 21.01 8.70
N LYS A 281 -4.78 20.29 7.70
CA LYS A 281 -6.19 19.83 7.67
C LYS A 281 -6.50 18.87 8.80
N LYS A 282 -5.61 17.88 9.05
CA LYS A 282 -5.77 16.90 10.15
C LYS A 282 -5.76 17.59 11.51
N GLU A 283 -4.84 18.52 11.76
CA GLU A 283 -4.77 19.28 13.00
C GLU A 283 -6.02 20.13 13.25
N LYS A 284 -6.50 20.87 12.24
CA LYS A 284 -7.74 21.63 12.32
C LYS A 284 -8.95 20.73 12.61
N ALA A 285 -9.00 19.54 12.03
CA ALA A 285 -10.06 18.58 12.29
C ALA A 285 -10.02 18.05 13.75
N LYS A 286 -8.83 17.71 14.26
CA LYS A 286 -8.62 17.31 15.67
C LYS A 286 -9.10 18.39 16.64
N VAL A 287 -8.72 19.65 16.43
CA VAL A 287 -9.14 20.79 17.26
C VAL A 287 -10.66 20.97 17.22
N LYS A 288 -11.29 20.83 16.04
CA LYS A 288 -12.75 20.94 15.90
C LYS A 288 -13.49 19.81 16.65
N ARG A 289 -12.96 18.58 16.60
CA ARG A 289 -13.52 17.43 17.35
C ARG A 289 -13.42 17.67 18.86
N LYS A 290 -12.25 18.07 19.37
CA LYS A 290 -12.07 18.40 20.81
C LYS A 290 -13.05 19.49 21.28
N LYS A 291 -13.26 20.56 20.50
CA LYS A 291 -14.24 21.61 20.83
C LYS A 291 -15.70 21.13 20.82
N ARG A 292 -16.02 20.11 20.01
CA ARG A 292 -17.37 19.52 20.00
C ARG A 292 -17.61 18.56 21.16
N ALA A 293 -16.58 17.85 21.60
CA ALA A 293 -16.65 16.95 22.75
C ALA A 293 -16.66 17.68 24.09
N ALA A 294 -16.20 18.95 24.16
CA ALA A 294 -16.18 19.79 25.36
C ALA A 294 -17.43 20.65 25.53
N ARG A 295 -18.43 20.52 24.64
CA ARG A 295 -19.78 21.15 24.72
C ARG A 295 -20.86 20.12 25.04
#